data_3c246d15c917680b3f81cd015e614525
#
_entry.id   3c246d15c917680b3f81cd015e614525
#
_cell.length_a   1.000
_cell.length_b   1.000
_cell.length_c   1.000
_cell.angle_alpha   90.00
_cell.angle_beta   90.00
_cell.angle_gamma   90.00
#
_symmetry.space_group_name_H-M   'P 1'
#
loop_
_entity.id
_entity.type
_entity.pdbx_description
1 polymer ?
#
loop_
_entity_poly.entity_id
_entity_poly.type
_entity_poly.pdbx_seq_one_letter_code
_entity_poly.pdbx_strand_id
1 'polypeptide(L)'
;MHVQNLAQSATSAATFGAANSLLLPIAIPWLFGRPDMVVPMFIGVALAMLLDGFLLYKLFNTKLFPATGAWPHGVAAAESIKAGDQGGKQAVLLGIGIFLGALGSFFKFPTAALGTAFIGNVWALGMLGIGFLLRGYSSPVFGIDINALYIPHGIMAGAGLVALIQIIFLMRGKKDDAHDERAAAEKAHAAKHGVEMPEHKDEQIGRTIGIGSIGFALISVLIAFGSGMYHHMSVGWLIAFMFYAAFAAFVHEMIVGLAAMHSGWFPAFAVALITLLVGILIGFPPEALAMLCGFAAATGPAFADMGYDLKAGWILRGNGKNPAFELDGRRQQFLAASMAFLIAIPVVAFVYQDFFSQGLVPPVAKVYIAAIQAGVSFDIAKSLLIWAIPGALIQFIGGPSRQMGVLLATGLLINNPMAGWAVLIGLGIRIAVLKIKGPDARGPLEVLAAGLIAGDALLSFFSSVIPGLRHK
;
A
#
# COMPACT_ATOMS: atom_id res chain seq x y z
N MET A 1 7.42 -14.09 -20.86
CA MET A 1 6.69 -14.16 -19.57
C MET A 1 7.58 -14.19 -18.32
N HIS A 2 8.58 -15.12 -18.18
CA HIS A 2 9.35 -15.23 -16.92
C HIS A 2 10.22 -14.02 -16.64
N VAL A 3 10.95 -13.50 -17.61
CA VAL A 3 11.77 -12.26 -17.44
C VAL A 3 10.89 -11.06 -17.12
N GLN A 4 9.74 -10.94 -17.78
CA GLN A 4 8.76 -9.87 -17.52
C GLN A 4 8.20 -9.96 -16.09
N ASN A 5 7.96 -11.17 -15.59
CA ASN A 5 7.51 -11.37 -14.21
C ASN A 5 8.58 -10.96 -13.19
N LEU A 6 9.87 -11.27 -13.44
CA LEU A 6 10.97 -10.80 -12.58
C LEU A 6 11.10 -9.28 -12.59
N ALA A 7 11.00 -8.65 -13.77
CA ALA A 7 11.03 -7.20 -13.90
C ALA A 7 9.82 -6.55 -13.19
N GLN A 8 8.63 -7.14 -13.31
CA GLN A 8 7.44 -6.68 -12.59
C GLN A 8 7.65 -6.76 -11.08
N SER A 9 8.14 -7.90 -10.55
CA SER A 9 8.40 -8.04 -9.12
C SER A 9 9.46 -7.05 -8.61
N ALA A 10 10.53 -6.82 -9.37
CA ALA A 10 11.53 -5.83 -8.98
C ALA A 10 10.95 -4.41 -8.97
N THR A 11 10.16 -4.04 -9.98
CA THR A 11 9.57 -2.70 -10.08
C THR A 11 8.52 -2.47 -8.99
N SER A 12 7.66 -3.46 -8.74
CA SER A 12 6.65 -3.42 -7.68
C SER A 12 7.31 -3.25 -6.31
N ALA A 13 8.27 -4.12 -5.98
CA ALA A 13 9.01 -4.07 -4.73
C ALA A 13 9.72 -2.72 -4.52
N ALA A 14 10.41 -2.19 -5.53
CA ALA A 14 11.06 -0.87 -5.44
C ALA A 14 10.05 0.23 -5.10
N THR A 15 8.88 0.23 -5.76
CA THR A 15 7.85 1.26 -5.61
C THR A 15 7.18 1.19 -4.24
N PHE A 16 6.71 0.01 -3.85
CA PHE A 16 6.08 -0.20 -2.54
C PHE A 16 7.06 0.03 -1.40
N GLY A 17 8.28 -0.48 -1.53
CA GLY A 17 9.34 -0.29 -0.55
C GLY A 17 9.67 1.18 -0.37
N ALA A 18 9.94 1.91 -1.45
CA ALA A 18 10.27 3.33 -1.36
C ALA A 18 9.12 4.16 -0.77
N ALA A 19 7.90 3.99 -1.26
CA ALA A 19 6.77 4.85 -0.88
C ALA A 19 6.21 4.52 0.51
N ASN A 20 5.91 3.24 0.74
CA ASN A 20 5.15 2.83 1.93
C ASN A 20 6.03 2.37 3.08
N SER A 21 7.11 1.62 2.79
CA SER A 21 7.97 1.09 3.85
C SER A 21 9.10 2.04 4.24
N LEU A 22 9.49 3.01 3.40
CA LEU A 22 10.57 3.95 3.71
C LEU A 22 10.07 5.40 3.88
N LEU A 23 9.50 6.03 2.83
CA LEU A 23 9.14 7.46 2.87
C LEU A 23 8.03 7.77 3.87
N LEU A 24 6.97 6.95 3.93
CA LEU A 24 5.87 7.19 4.85
C LEU A 24 6.31 7.17 6.31
N PRO A 25 7.03 6.16 6.80
CA PRO A 25 7.45 6.09 8.19
C PRO A 25 8.36 7.24 8.62
N ILE A 26 9.34 7.62 7.79
CA ILE A 26 10.29 8.69 8.13
C ILE A 26 9.68 10.09 8.04
N ALA A 27 8.58 10.25 7.29
CA ALA A 27 7.84 11.50 7.28
C ALA A 27 7.16 11.81 8.64
N ILE A 28 6.91 10.80 9.46
CA ILE A 28 6.25 10.99 10.76
C ILE A 28 7.18 11.75 11.74
N PRO A 29 8.39 11.27 12.08
CA PRO A 29 9.30 12.04 12.92
C PRO A 29 9.72 13.38 12.29
N TRP A 30 9.83 13.47 10.95
CA TRP A 30 10.08 14.74 10.26
C TRP A 30 8.97 15.76 10.52
N LEU A 31 7.70 15.40 10.28
CA LEU A 31 6.54 16.27 10.52
C LEU A 31 6.29 16.53 12.01
N PHE A 32 6.73 15.63 12.86
CA PHE A 32 6.68 15.82 14.32
C PHE A 32 7.71 16.84 14.83
N GLY A 33 8.62 17.30 13.95
CA GLY A 33 9.67 18.28 14.31
C GLY A 33 10.91 17.64 14.97
N ARG A 34 11.12 16.34 14.81
CA ARG A 34 12.26 15.59 15.34
C ARG A 34 13.09 14.99 14.19
N PRO A 35 13.81 15.84 13.42
CA PRO A 35 14.65 15.35 12.31
C PRO A 35 15.79 14.44 12.76
N ASP A 36 16.21 14.53 14.01
CA ASP A 36 17.19 13.64 14.66
C ASP A 36 16.72 12.19 14.72
N MET A 37 15.41 11.94 14.78
CA MET A 37 14.82 10.61 14.80
C MET A 37 14.60 9.99 13.41
N VAL A 38 14.79 10.76 12.33
CA VAL A 38 14.56 10.29 10.96
C VAL A 38 15.54 9.19 10.59
N VAL A 39 16.83 9.36 10.85
CA VAL A 39 17.87 8.35 10.50
C VAL A 39 17.66 7.04 11.26
N PRO A 40 17.49 7.02 12.59
CA PRO A 40 17.17 5.79 13.32
C PRO A 40 15.92 5.10 12.80
N MET A 41 14.86 5.85 12.52
CA MET A 41 13.65 5.32 11.92
C MET A 41 13.96 4.69 10.55
N PHE A 42 14.66 5.41 9.68
CA PHE A 42 15.02 4.94 8.34
C PHE A 42 15.76 3.60 8.36
N ILE A 43 16.77 3.48 9.23
CA ILE A 43 17.50 2.22 9.37
C ILE A 43 16.57 1.09 9.85
N GLY A 44 15.76 1.36 10.87
CA GLY A 44 14.82 0.38 11.40
C GLY A 44 13.82 -0.10 10.37
N VAL A 45 13.19 0.82 9.63
CA VAL A 45 12.17 0.46 8.64
C VAL A 45 12.76 -0.15 7.37
N ALA A 46 14.00 0.18 7.01
CA ALA A 46 14.71 -0.50 5.94
C ALA A 46 14.96 -1.99 6.26
N LEU A 47 15.35 -2.29 7.51
CA LEU A 47 15.48 -3.67 7.98
C LEU A 47 14.12 -4.36 8.06
N ALA A 48 13.07 -3.68 8.51
CA ALA A 48 11.71 -4.22 8.55
C ALA A 48 11.21 -4.57 7.15
N MET A 49 11.41 -3.70 6.15
CA MET A 49 11.03 -3.95 4.75
C MET A 49 11.69 -5.21 4.18
N LEU A 50 12.98 -5.41 4.46
CA LEU A 50 13.69 -6.63 4.04
C LEU A 50 13.16 -7.88 4.76
N LEU A 51 12.85 -7.74 6.04
CA LEU A 51 12.26 -8.81 6.85
C LEU A 51 10.85 -9.17 6.33
N ASP A 52 9.99 -8.20 6.05
CA ASP A 52 8.65 -8.37 5.50
C ASP A 52 8.68 -9.23 4.22
N GLY A 53 9.53 -8.85 3.25
CA GLY A 53 9.70 -9.59 2.01
C GLY A 53 10.17 -11.02 2.24
N PHE A 54 11.12 -11.22 3.16
CA PHE A 54 11.62 -12.54 3.52
C PHE A 54 10.54 -13.40 4.20
N LEU A 55 9.77 -12.82 5.12
CA LEU A 55 8.74 -13.55 5.87
C LEU A 55 7.65 -14.05 4.92
N LEU A 56 7.13 -13.22 4.02
CA LEU A 56 6.14 -13.70 3.07
C LEU A 56 6.71 -14.71 2.07
N TYR A 57 7.93 -14.51 1.58
CA TYR A 57 8.58 -15.53 0.73
C TYR A 57 8.59 -16.90 1.40
N LYS A 58 8.83 -16.97 2.71
CA LYS A 58 8.80 -18.21 3.50
C LYS A 58 7.39 -18.71 3.80
N LEU A 59 6.44 -17.81 4.00
CA LEU A 59 5.04 -18.14 4.35
C LEU A 59 4.16 -18.37 3.11
N PHE A 60 4.60 -17.96 1.92
CA PHE A 60 3.82 -18.14 0.70
C PHE A 60 3.66 -19.63 0.34
N ASN A 61 2.47 -20.01 -0.04
CA ASN A 61 2.04 -21.39 -0.27
C ASN A 61 2.09 -22.27 0.98
N THR A 62 1.83 -21.68 2.15
CA THR A 62 1.54 -22.40 3.40
C THR A 62 0.05 -22.29 3.75
N LYS A 63 -0.38 -22.93 4.85
CA LYS A 63 -1.78 -22.80 5.35
C LYS A 63 -2.19 -21.37 5.65
N LEU A 64 -1.25 -20.50 6.06
CA LEU A 64 -1.54 -19.09 6.36
C LEU A 64 -1.73 -18.25 5.10
N PHE A 65 -0.87 -18.45 4.10
CA PHE A 65 -0.84 -17.68 2.87
C PHE A 65 -0.79 -18.60 1.64
N PRO A 66 -1.86 -19.36 1.36
CA PRO A 66 -1.88 -20.30 0.25
C PRO A 66 -1.74 -19.59 -1.10
N ALA A 67 -0.95 -20.18 -2.01
CA ALA A 67 -0.82 -19.68 -3.38
C ALA A 67 -2.15 -19.68 -4.14
N THR A 68 -3.07 -20.59 -3.78
CA THR A 68 -4.46 -20.64 -4.26
C THR A 68 -5.33 -19.52 -3.74
N GLY A 69 -4.92 -18.80 -2.70
CA GLY A 69 -5.59 -17.62 -2.19
C GLY A 69 -5.93 -16.60 -3.29
N ALA A 70 -6.87 -15.71 -3.04
CA ALA A 70 -7.38 -14.79 -4.06
C ALA A 70 -6.30 -13.88 -4.66
N TRP A 71 -5.51 -13.21 -3.80
CA TRP A 71 -4.43 -12.29 -4.20
C TRP A 71 -4.79 -11.43 -5.44
N PRO A 72 -5.84 -10.59 -5.41
CA PRO A 72 -6.44 -10.02 -6.61
C PRO A 72 -5.47 -9.23 -7.48
N HIS A 73 -4.55 -8.46 -6.89
CA HIS A 73 -3.56 -7.70 -7.67
C HIS A 73 -2.53 -8.60 -8.35
N GLY A 74 -2.16 -9.72 -7.72
CA GLY A 74 -1.27 -10.70 -8.33
C GLY A 74 -1.92 -11.38 -9.55
N VAL A 75 -3.22 -11.67 -9.48
CA VAL A 75 -3.99 -12.18 -10.64
C VAL A 75 -4.00 -11.14 -11.75
N ALA A 76 -4.30 -9.87 -11.43
CA ALA A 76 -4.33 -8.79 -12.42
C ALA A 76 -2.96 -8.58 -13.09
N ALA A 77 -1.86 -8.64 -12.33
CA ALA A 77 -0.50 -8.54 -12.86
C ALA A 77 -0.18 -9.70 -13.81
N ALA A 78 -0.54 -10.94 -13.45
CA ALA A 78 -0.33 -12.09 -14.30
C ALA A 78 -1.09 -12.00 -15.63
N GLU A 79 -2.36 -11.59 -15.59
CA GLU A 79 -3.18 -11.42 -16.82
C GLU A 79 -2.64 -10.26 -17.68
N SER A 80 -2.15 -9.18 -17.09
CA SER A 80 -1.51 -8.07 -17.82
C SER A 80 -0.23 -8.53 -18.54
N ILE A 81 0.61 -9.34 -17.89
CA ILE A 81 1.83 -9.89 -18.51
C ILE A 81 1.48 -10.84 -19.66
N LYS A 82 0.48 -11.72 -19.48
CA LYS A 82 0.01 -12.61 -20.55
C LYS A 82 -0.50 -11.81 -21.77
N ALA A 83 -1.29 -10.76 -21.52
CA ALA A 83 -1.80 -9.89 -22.59
C ALA A 83 -0.67 -9.17 -23.33
N GLY A 84 0.34 -8.66 -22.62
CA GLY A 84 1.52 -8.03 -23.22
C GLY A 84 2.37 -8.96 -24.05
N ASP A 85 2.50 -10.22 -23.64
CA ASP A 85 3.29 -11.24 -24.35
C ASP A 85 2.65 -11.68 -25.69
N GLN A 86 1.33 -11.53 -25.83
CA GLN A 86 0.62 -11.87 -27.08
C GLN A 86 0.95 -10.91 -28.25
N GLY A 87 1.42 -9.69 -27.96
CA GLY A 87 1.80 -8.70 -28.98
C GLY A 87 0.63 -8.14 -29.82
N GLY A 88 0.92 -7.74 -31.06
CA GLY A 88 -0.10 -7.30 -32.02
C GLY A 88 -0.79 -5.99 -31.65
N LYS A 89 -2.11 -5.92 -31.81
CA LYS A 89 -2.92 -4.70 -31.55
C LYS A 89 -2.79 -4.18 -30.11
N GLN A 90 -2.56 -5.06 -29.17
CA GLN A 90 -2.37 -4.70 -27.75
C GLN A 90 -1.06 -3.93 -27.54
N ALA A 91 0.03 -4.36 -28.16
CA ALA A 91 1.31 -3.65 -28.07
C ALA A 91 1.24 -2.25 -28.72
N VAL A 92 0.54 -2.11 -29.83
CA VAL A 92 0.30 -0.79 -30.47
C VAL A 92 -0.50 0.11 -29.54
N LEU A 93 -1.55 -0.42 -28.89
CA LEU A 93 -2.38 0.35 -27.98
C LEU A 93 -1.60 0.81 -26.74
N LEU A 94 -0.73 -0.06 -26.21
CA LEU A 94 0.21 0.29 -25.14
C LEU A 94 1.14 1.42 -25.56
N GLY A 95 1.74 1.33 -26.75
CA GLY A 95 2.61 2.38 -27.32
C GLY A 95 1.90 3.72 -27.49
N ILE A 96 0.65 3.71 -27.98
CA ILE A 96 -0.20 4.91 -28.06
C ILE A 96 -0.43 5.48 -26.65
N GLY A 97 -0.72 4.63 -25.67
CA GLY A 97 -0.89 5.04 -24.28
C GLY A 97 0.36 5.70 -23.72
N ILE A 98 1.55 5.10 -23.92
CA ILE A 98 2.83 5.67 -23.48
C ILE A 98 3.07 7.04 -24.09
N PHE A 99 2.85 7.18 -25.40
CA PHE A 99 3.01 8.46 -26.08
C PHE A 99 2.05 9.53 -25.54
N LEU A 100 0.77 9.21 -25.41
CA LEU A 100 -0.24 10.14 -24.88
C LEU A 100 0.01 10.45 -23.39
N GLY A 101 0.47 9.46 -22.63
CA GLY A 101 0.86 9.63 -21.21
C GLY A 101 2.00 10.62 -21.07
N ALA A 102 3.07 10.44 -21.81
CA ALA A 102 4.20 11.36 -21.83
C ALA A 102 3.80 12.76 -22.34
N LEU A 103 3.02 12.84 -23.42
CA LEU A 103 2.55 14.12 -23.96
C LEU A 103 1.71 14.90 -22.94
N GLY A 104 0.78 14.24 -22.25
CA GLY A 104 -0.04 14.87 -21.22
C GLY A 104 0.80 15.33 -20.03
N SER A 105 1.74 14.51 -19.56
CA SER A 105 2.68 14.88 -18.50
C SER A 105 3.53 16.10 -18.89
N PHE A 106 3.96 16.19 -20.17
CA PHE A 106 4.65 17.36 -20.68
C PHE A 106 3.82 18.64 -20.52
N PHE A 107 2.52 18.58 -20.76
CA PHE A 107 1.58 19.68 -20.54
C PHE A 107 1.10 19.80 -19.08
N LYS A 108 1.72 19.11 -18.12
CA LYS A 108 1.35 19.09 -16.70
C LYS A 108 -0.08 18.58 -16.45
N PHE A 109 -0.63 17.79 -17.38
CA PHE A 109 -1.89 17.11 -17.19
C PHE A 109 -1.63 15.73 -16.57
N PRO A 110 -2.29 15.35 -15.44
CA PRO A 110 -2.01 14.11 -14.72
C PRO A 110 -2.62 12.90 -15.43
N THR A 111 -1.97 12.44 -16.50
CA THR A 111 -2.44 11.32 -17.33
C THR A 111 -2.41 9.99 -16.61
N ALA A 112 -1.54 9.82 -15.59
CA ALA A 112 -1.59 8.66 -14.71
C ALA A 112 -2.92 8.58 -13.95
N ALA A 113 -3.47 9.71 -13.51
CA ALA A 113 -4.77 9.74 -12.84
C ALA A 113 -5.92 9.37 -13.81
N LEU A 114 -5.84 9.85 -15.08
CA LEU A 114 -6.76 9.45 -16.14
C LEU A 114 -6.67 7.94 -16.42
N GLY A 115 -5.46 7.40 -16.56
CA GLY A 115 -5.23 5.96 -16.77
C GLY A 115 -5.76 5.12 -15.62
N THR A 116 -5.51 5.52 -14.39
CA THR A 116 -6.04 4.84 -13.20
C THR A 116 -7.57 4.73 -13.23
N ALA A 117 -8.26 5.74 -13.76
CA ALA A 117 -9.72 5.73 -13.87
C ALA A 117 -10.25 4.64 -14.82
N PHE A 118 -9.45 4.20 -15.79
CA PHE A 118 -9.84 3.12 -16.71
C PHE A 118 -9.73 1.72 -16.08
N ILE A 119 -8.92 1.56 -15.02
CA ILE A 119 -8.64 0.26 -14.39
C ILE A 119 -9.40 0.11 -13.07
N GLY A 120 -9.31 1.10 -12.20
CA GLY A 120 -9.70 1.00 -10.79
C GLY A 120 -11.20 0.89 -10.53
N ASN A 121 -11.59 0.76 -9.27
CA ASN A 121 -12.98 0.71 -8.85
C ASN A 121 -13.66 2.07 -9.08
N VAL A 122 -14.78 2.08 -9.81
CA VAL A 122 -15.49 3.32 -10.21
C VAL A 122 -15.94 4.14 -9.00
N TRP A 123 -16.46 3.50 -7.95
CA TRP A 123 -16.93 4.17 -6.73
C TRP A 123 -15.77 4.76 -5.93
N ALA A 124 -14.72 3.98 -5.73
CA ALA A 124 -13.52 4.42 -5.04
C ALA A 124 -12.89 5.64 -5.73
N LEU A 125 -12.68 5.53 -7.04
CA LEU A 125 -12.05 6.60 -7.83
C LEU A 125 -12.97 7.81 -8.00
N GLY A 126 -14.29 7.61 -8.08
CA GLY A 126 -15.25 8.73 -8.07
C GLY A 126 -15.13 9.55 -6.78
N MET A 127 -15.05 8.89 -5.62
CA MET A 127 -14.86 9.56 -4.34
C MET A 127 -13.46 10.21 -4.21
N LEU A 128 -12.43 9.58 -4.75
CA LEU A 128 -11.09 10.18 -4.84
C LEU A 128 -11.11 11.47 -5.64
N GLY A 129 -11.72 11.44 -6.83
CA GLY A 129 -11.85 12.61 -7.70
C GLY A 129 -12.63 13.74 -7.02
N ILE A 130 -13.76 13.43 -6.38
CA ILE A 130 -14.54 14.40 -5.59
C ILE A 130 -13.68 14.98 -4.46
N GLY A 131 -12.91 14.15 -3.76
CA GLY A 131 -12.01 14.60 -2.69
C GLY A 131 -10.96 15.60 -3.18
N PHE A 132 -10.30 15.33 -4.31
CA PHE A 132 -9.36 16.26 -4.94
C PHE A 132 -10.01 17.60 -5.30
N LEU A 133 -11.22 17.60 -5.85
CA LEU A 133 -11.93 18.83 -6.21
C LEU A 133 -12.34 19.62 -4.97
N LEU A 134 -12.92 18.97 -3.95
CA LEU A 134 -13.26 19.59 -2.70
C LEU A 134 -12.02 20.21 -2.04
N ARG A 135 -10.88 19.50 -2.02
CA ARG A 135 -9.62 20.03 -1.49
C ARG A 135 -9.14 21.25 -2.24
N GLY A 136 -9.16 21.19 -3.57
CA GLY A 136 -8.67 22.27 -4.42
C GLY A 136 -9.54 23.51 -4.42
N TYR A 137 -10.86 23.34 -4.31
CA TYR A 137 -11.82 24.43 -4.42
C TYR A 137 -12.42 24.92 -3.10
N SER A 138 -12.21 24.22 -1.97
CA SER A 138 -12.77 24.64 -0.67
C SER A 138 -12.31 26.03 -0.24
N SER A 139 -11.03 26.34 -0.32
CA SER A 139 -10.50 27.64 0.08
C SER A 139 -10.84 28.74 -0.95
N PRO A 140 -10.56 28.59 -2.26
CA PRO A 140 -10.80 29.68 -3.21
C PRO A 140 -12.29 29.98 -3.48
N VAL A 141 -13.20 28.99 -3.32
CA VAL A 141 -14.62 29.16 -3.61
C VAL A 141 -15.44 29.47 -2.35
N PHE A 142 -15.14 28.76 -1.24
CA PHE A 142 -15.94 28.85 -0.01
C PHE A 142 -15.22 29.58 1.12
N GLY A 143 -13.94 29.95 0.95
CA GLY A 143 -13.13 30.59 2.00
C GLY A 143 -12.81 29.64 3.18
N ILE A 144 -13.00 28.33 3.03
CA ILE A 144 -12.85 27.35 4.10
C ILE A 144 -11.55 26.56 3.91
N ASP A 145 -10.63 26.65 4.86
CA ASP A 145 -9.48 25.75 4.93
C ASP A 145 -9.89 24.45 5.66
N ILE A 146 -10.22 23.45 4.88
CA ILE A 146 -10.63 22.14 5.41
C ILE A 146 -9.53 21.41 6.18
N ASN A 147 -8.25 21.75 5.95
CA ASN A 147 -7.14 21.16 6.72
C ASN A 147 -7.04 21.80 8.12
N ALA A 148 -7.21 23.12 8.23
CA ALA A 148 -7.20 23.79 9.51
C ALA A 148 -8.33 23.31 10.44
N LEU A 149 -9.42 22.82 9.85
CA LEU A 149 -10.56 22.20 10.55
C LEU A 149 -10.41 20.70 10.80
N TYR A 150 -9.28 20.09 10.44
CA TYR A 150 -9.01 18.65 10.55
C TYR A 150 -10.03 17.76 9.81
N ILE A 151 -10.78 18.30 8.84
CA ILE A 151 -11.82 17.57 8.07
C ILE A 151 -11.24 16.32 7.38
N PRO A 152 -10.20 16.42 6.54
CA PRO A 152 -9.63 15.24 5.86
C PRO A 152 -9.09 14.18 6.83
N HIS A 153 -8.49 14.66 7.93
CA HIS A 153 -7.89 13.81 8.95
C HIS A 153 -8.93 12.99 9.71
N GLY A 154 -10.01 13.64 10.16
CA GLY A 154 -11.13 12.96 10.82
C GLY A 154 -11.83 11.97 9.89
N ILE A 155 -12.17 12.40 8.66
CA ILE A 155 -12.80 11.51 7.66
C ILE A 155 -11.93 10.27 7.41
N MET A 156 -10.59 10.43 7.27
CA MET A 156 -9.67 9.31 7.08
C MET A 156 -9.66 8.38 8.29
N ALA A 157 -9.60 8.93 9.51
CA ALA A 157 -9.60 8.13 10.73
C ALA A 157 -10.87 7.29 10.86
N GLY A 158 -12.04 7.91 10.71
CA GLY A 158 -13.33 7.22 10.78
C GLY A 158 -13.51 6.20 9.67
N ALA A 159 -13.21 6.56 8.43
CA ALA A 159 -13.29 5.65 7.29
C ALA A 159 -12.33 4.45 7.43
N GLY A 160 -11.10 4.70 7.87
CA GLY A 160 -10.09 3.66 8.06
C GLY A 160 -10.50 2.64 9.13
N LEU A 161 -11.02 3.10 10.26
CA LEU A 161 -11.51 2.20 11.32
C LEU A 161 -12.67 1.33 10.84
N VAL A 162 -13.65 1.91 10.15
CA VAL A 162 -14.78 1.15 9.61
C VAL A 162 -14.31 0.18 8.51
N ALA A 163 -13.41 0.59 7.64
CA ALA A 163 -12.84 -0.28 6.62
C ALA A 163 -12.15 -1.50 7.24
N LEU A 164 -11.37 -1.32 8.31
CA LEU A 164 -10.75 -2.43 9.02
C LEU A 164 -11.79 -3.38 9.63
N ILE A 165 -12.82 -2.83 10.30
CA ILE A 165 -13.91 -3.63 10.87
C ILE A 165 -14.59 -4.45 9.76
N GLN A 166 -14.91 -3.83 8.62
CA GLN A 166 -15.51 -4.50 7.47
C GLN A 166 -14.66 -5.66 6.95
N ILE A 167 -13.33 -5.49 6.91
CA ILE A 167 -12.41 -6.55 6.47
C ILE A 167 -12.37 -7.70 7.48
N ILE A 168 -12.32 -7.40 8.78
CA ILE A 168 -12.37 -8.43 9.83
C ILE A 168 -13.65 -9.25 9.70
N PHE A 169 -14.81 -8.61 9.49
CA PHE A 169 -16.07 -9.32 9.26
C PHE A 169 -16.06 -10.11 7.93
N LEU A 170 -15.51 -9.55 6.86
CA LEU A 170 -15.37 -10.26 5.59
C LEU A 170 -14.48 -11.52 5.72
N MET A 171 -13.41 -11.44 6.49
CA MET A 171 -12.52 -12.56 6.75
C MET A 171 -13.21 -13.64 7.62
N ARG A 172 -14.01 -13.23 8.62
CA ARG A 172 -14.76 -14.16 9.47
C ARG A 172 -15.90 -14.85 8.69
N GLY A 173 -16.70 -14.09 7.94
CA GLY A 173 -17.82 -14.64 7.17
C GLY A 173 -17.41 -15.59 6.03
N LYS A 174 -16.22 -15.40 5.46
CA LYS A 174 -15.66 -16.32 4.48
C LYS A 174 -15.02 -17.57 5.08
N LYS A 175 -14.83 -17.62 6.39
CA LYS A 175 -14.11 -18.73 7.03
C LYS A 175 -14.97 -20.00 7.12
N ASP A 176 -16.28 -19.86 7.20
CA ASP A 176 -17.18 -21.01 7.37
C ASP A 176 -17.56 -21.67 6.03
N ASP A 177 -17.92 -20.89 4.99
CA ASP A 177 -18.35 -21.45 3.71
C ASP A 177 -17.22 -21.63 2.69
N ALA A 178 -16.28 -20.69 2.64
CA ALA A 178 -15.20 -20.70 1.64
C ALA A 178 -14.00 -21.58 2.03
N HIS A 179 -13.86 -21.97 3.28
CA HIS A 179 -12.80 -22.88 3.70
C HIS A 179 -13.08 -24.29 3.17
N ASP A 180 -14.33 -24.74 3.27
CA ASP A 180 -14.75 -26.07 2.80
C ASP A 180 -14.85 -26.12 1.27
N GLU A 181 -15.40 -25.09 0.62
CA GLU A 181 -15.42 -25.00 -0.84
C GLU A 181 -14.02 -24.86 -1.45
N ARG A 182 -13.10 -24.14 -0.80
CA ARG A 182 -11.72 -23.97 -1.27
C ARG A 182 -10.90 -25.23 -1.04
N ALA A 183 -11.01 -25.87 0.12
CA ALA A 183 -10.35 -27.15 0.38
C ALA A 183 -10.84 -28.22 -0.60
N ALA A 184 -12.12 -28.21 -0.95
CA ALA A 184 -12.68 -29.10 -1.96
C ALA A 184 -12.20 -28.73 -3.39
N ALA A 185 -12.17 -27.44 -3.75
CA ALA A 185 -11.69 -26.96 -5.03
C ALA A 185 -10.17 -27.19 -5.19
N GLU A 186 -9.41 -27.02 -4.12
CA GLU A 186 -7.96 -27.26 -4.07
C GLU A 186 -7.63 -28.74 -4.21
N LYS A 187 -8.34 -29.62 -3.51
CA LYS A 187 -8.26 -31.07 -3.67
C LYS A 187 -8.70 -31.52 -5.07
N ALA A 188 -9.77 -30.96 -5.61
CA ALA A 188 -10.24 -31.24 -6.95
C ALA A 188 -9.25 -30.76 -8.03
N HIS A 189 -8.63 -29.59 -7.83
CA HIS A 189 -7.59 -29.05 -8.72
C HIS A 189 -6.31 -29.89 -8.67
N ALA A 190 -5.85 -30.26 -7.48
CA ALA A 190 -4.69 -31.13 -7.27
C ALA A 190 -4.93 -32.53 -7.91
N ALA A 191 -6.09 -33.12 -7.67
CA ALA A 191 -6.48 -34.41 -8.24
C ALA A 191 -6.60 -34.35 -9.77
N LYS A 192 -7.16 -33.27 -10.33
CA LYS A 192 -7.34 -33.08 -11.78
C LYS A 192 -6.02 -32.86 -12.52
N HIS A 193 -4.99 -32.37 -11.86
CA HIS A 193 -3.72 -32.01 -12.48
C HIS A 193 -2.53 -32.83 -12.00
N GLY A 194 -2.75 -33.87 -11.17
CA GLY A 194 -1.69 -34.72 -10.64
C GLY A 194 -0.63 -33.94 -9.82
N VAL A 195 -1.04 -32.87 -9.16
CA VAL A 195 -0.15 -32.04 -8.33
C VAL A 195 -0.13 -32.63 -6.94
N GLU A 196 1.03 -33.11 -6.49
CA GLU A 196 1.23 -33.38 -5.06
C GLU A 196 1.13 -32.05 -4.30
N MET A 197 0.15 -31.97 -3.40
CA MET A 197 0.05 -30.85 -2.47
C MET A 197 1.32 -30.86 -1.62
N PRO A 198 2.08 -29.73 -1.56
CA PRO A 198 3.21 -29.67 -0.65
C PRO A 198 2.70 -29.97 0.77
N GLU A 199 3.28 -30.94 1.44
CA GLU A 199 3.04 -31.15 2.87
C GLU A 199 3.41 -29.85 3.59
N HIS A 200 2.39 -29.11 4.01
CA HIS A 200 2.56 -27.87 4.77
C HIS A 200 3.13 -28.24 6.13
N LYS A 201 4.42 -28.17 6.28
CA LYS A 201 5.09 -28.42 7.55
C LYS A 201 4.74 -27.28 8.51
N ASP A 202 3.84 -27.53 9.44
CA ASP A 202 3.47 -26.57 10.51
C ASP A 202 4.72 -26.06 11.26
N GLU A 203 5.77 -26.88 11.34
CA GLU A 203 7.10 -26.55 11.85
C GLU A 203 7.76 -25.37 11.10
N GLN A 204 7.63 -25.31 9.77
CA GLN A 204 8.17 -24.21 8.98
C GLN A 204 7.45 -22.90 9.28
N ILE A 205 6.13 -22.93 9.47
CA ILE A 205 5.34 -21.76 9.84
C ILE A 205 5.78 -21.24 11.20
N GLY A 206 5.84 -22.09 12.21
CA GLY A 206 6.27 -21.73 13.57
C GLY A 206 7.67 -21.13 13.60
N ARG A 207 8.62 -21.73 12.87
CA ARG A 207 9.99 -21.21 12.75
C ARG A 207 10.04 -19.82 12.09
N THR A 208 9.26 -19.63 11.02
CA THR A 208 9.23 -18.34 10.30
C THR A 208 8.60 -17.24 11.16
N ILE A 209 7.51 -17.55 11.88
CA ILE A 209 6.90 -16.64 12.84
C ILE A 209 7.90 -16.28 13.96
N GLY A 210 8.65 -17.25 14.46
CA GLY A 210 9.69 -17.01 15.47
C GLY A 210 10.79 -16.06 14.95
N ILE A 211 11.27 -16.26 13.71
CA ILE A 211 12.25 -15.37 13.07
C ILE A 211 11.68 -13.96 12.96
N GLY A 212 10.43 -13.81 12.50
CA GLY A 212 9.76 -12.51 12.39
C GLY A 212 9.65 -11.81 13.73
N SER A 213 9.18 -12.52 14.77
CA SER A 213 9.02 -11.96 16.11
C SER A 213 10.35 -11.48 16.69
N ILE A 214 11.42 -12.28 16.56
CA ILE A 214 12.77 -11.90 17.00
C ILE A 214 13.30 -10.73 16.18
N GLY A 215 13.12 -10.76 14.85
CA GLY A 215 13.54 -9.69 13.95
C GLY A 215 12.91 -8.35 14.31
N PHE A 216 11.59 -8.30 14.48
CA PHE A 216 10.90 -7.08 14.89
C PHE A 216 11.27 -6.62 16.29
N ALA A 217 11.55 -7.56 17.23
CA ALA A 217 12.06 -7.20 18.54
C ALA A 217 13.44 -6.53 18.45
N LEU A 218 14.37 -7.07 17.66
CA LEU A 218 15.68 -6.46 17.45
C LEU A 218 15.59 -5.10 16.78
N ILE A 219 14.70 -4.94 15.79
CA ILE A 219 14.47 -3.66 15.11
C ILE A 219 13.86 -2.65 16.09
N SER A 220 12.93 -3.05 16.95
CA SER A 220 12.35 -2.15 17.95
C SER A 220 13.39 -1.65 18.96
N VAL A 221 14.32 -2.51 19.35
CA VAL A 221 15.49 -2.15 20.20
C VAL A 221 16.38 -1.13 19.45
N LEU A 222 16.69 -1.39 18.18
CA LEU A 222 17.52 -0.49 17.37
C LEU A 222 16.86 0.89 17.26
N ILE A 223 15.56 0.94 16.98
CA ILE A 223 14.79 2.19 16.90
C ILE A 223 14.80 2.91 18.25
N ALA A 224 14.53 2.20 19.35
CA ALA A 224 14.46 2.78 20.68
C ALA A 224 15.78 3.42 21.13
N PHE A 225 16.88 2.70 20.93
CA PHE A 225 18.20 3.21 21.31
C PHE A 225 18.75 4.21 20.29
N GLY A 226 18.56 3.96 19.02
CA GLY A 226 19.02 4.86 17.95
C GLY A 226 18.38 6.24 17.99
N SER A 227 17.11 6.33 18.37
CA SER A 227 16.37 7.58 18.53
C SER A 227 16.59 8.28 19.89
N GLY A 228 17.43 7.72 20.77
CA GLY A 228 17.74 8.32 22.07
C GLY A 228 16.58 8.31 23.07
N MET A 229 15.57 7.45 22.87
CA MET A 229 14.39 7.38 23.77
C MET A 229 14.75 7.06 25.22
N TYR A 230 15.89 6.40 25.45
CA TYR A 230 16.39 6.12 26.80
C TYR A 230 16.75 7.38 27.60
N HIS A 231 16.87 8.54 26.97
CA HIS A 231 17.05 9.82 27.66
C HIS A 231 15.72 10.44 28.15
N HIS A 232 14.61 10.03 27.54
CA HIS A 232 13.29 10.63 27.75
C HIS A 232 12.29 9.71 28.43
N MET A 233 12.65 8.44 28.62
CA MET A 233 11.78 7.41 29.20
C MET A 233 12.52 6.64 30.31
N SER A 234 11.78 6.27 31.37
CA SER A 234 12.32 5.33 32.35
C SER A 234 12.58 3.96 31.71
N VAL A 235 13.48 3.19 32.30
CA VAL A 235 13.84 1.84 31.78
C VAL A 235 12.61 0.95 31.61
N GLY A 236 11.65 0.99 32.55
CA GLY A 236 10.41 0.23 32.45
C GLY A 236 9.55 0.62 31.25
N TRP A 237 9.40 1.93 31.00
CA TRP A 237 8.69 2.44 29.84
C TRP A 237 9.40 2.13 28.53
N LEU A 238 10.71 2.19 28.50
CA LEU A 238 11.51 1.83 27.33
C LEU A 238 11.33 0.35 26.95
N ILE A 239 11.37 -0.54 27.96
CA ILE A 239 11.11 -1.97 27.76
C ILE A 239 9.68 -2.19 27.26
N ALA A 240 8.68 -1.57 27.88
CA ALA A 240 7.29 -1.65 27.46
C ALA A 240 7.11 -1.18 26.00
N PHE A 241 7.76 -0.08 25.62
CA PHE A 241 7.76 0.42 24.24
C PHE A 241 8.34 -0.62 23.26
N MET A 242 9.52 -1.17 23.55
CA MET A 242 10.17 -2.15 22.66
C MET A 242 9.31 -3.39 22.45
N PHE A 243 8.72 -3.93 23.53
CA PHE A 243 7.81 -5.07 23.41
C PHE A 243 6.55 -4.73 22.63
N TYR A 244 5.91 -3.60 22.94
CA TYR A 244 4.68 -3.20 22.26
C TYR A 244 4.92 -2.88 20.79
N ALA A 245 6.01 -2.19 20.46
CA ALA A 245 6.37 -1.86 19.08
C ALA A 245 6.65 -3.12 18.23
N ALA A 246 7.39 -4.09 18.80
CA ALA A 246 7.65 -5.36 18.13
C ALA A 246 6.36 -6.17 17.91
N PHE A 247 5.52 -6.28 18.94
CA PHE A 247 4.23 -6.95 18.85
C PHE A 247 3.32 -6.28 17.83
N ALA A 248 3.21 -4.97 17.89
CA ALA A 248 2.36 -4.19 16.97
C ALA A 248 2.83 -4.33 15.51
N ALA A 249 4.14 -4.26 15.26
CA ALA A 249 4.71 -4.44 13.92
C ALA A 249 4.39 -5.83 13.36
N PHE A 250 4.57 -6.88 14.14
CA PHE A 250 4.26 -8.24 13.73
C PHE A 250 2.75 -8.45 13.47
N VAL A 251 1.90 -7.97 14.37
CA VAL A 251 0.43 -8.07 14.21
C VAL A 251 -0.03 -7.28 13.01
N HIS A 252 0.53 -6.09 12.81
CA HIS A 252 0.24 -5.24 11.65
C HIS A 252 0.55 -5.97 10.33
N GLU A 253 1.75 -6.54 10.21
CA GLU A 253 2.16 -7.32 9.05
C GLU A 253 1.18 -8.46 8.74
N MET A 254 0.81 -9.25 9.76
CA MET A 254 -0.10 -10.38 9.59
C MET A 254 -1.50 -9.94 9.14
N ILE A 255 -2.06 -8.89 9.76
CA ILE A 255 -3.39 -8.36 9.38
C ILE A 255 -3.36 -7.82 7.96
N VAL A 256 -2.33 -7.05 7.61
CA VAL A 256 -2.18 -6.46 6.28
C VAL A 256 -2.02 -7.54 5.22
N GLY A 257 -1.20 -8.55 5.46
CA GLY A 257 -1.01 -9.67 4.53
C GLY A 257 -2.28 -10.49 4.31
N LEU A 258 -3.02 -10.82 5.38
CA LEU A 258 -4.28 -11.55 5.26
C LEU A 258 -5.35 -10.73 4.51
N ALA A 259 -5.45 -9.43 4.80
CA ALA A 259 -6.39 -8.55 4.11
C ALA A 259 -6.03 -8.41 2.62
N ALA A 260 -4.77 -8.24 2.29
CA ALA A 260 -4.25 -8.20 0.92
C ALA A 260 -4.60 -9.48 0.15
N MET A 261 -4.35 -10.64 0.76
CA MET A 261 -4.67 -11.92 0.15
C MET A 261 -6.16 -12.09 -0.15
N HIS A 262 -7.03 -11.70 0.77
CA HIS A 262 -8.47 -11.94 0.63
C HIS A 262 -9.21 -10.87 -0.18
N SER A 263 -8.86 -9.60 -0.02
CA SER A 263 -9.61 -8.47 -0.59
C SER A 263 -8.86 -7.71 -1.68
N GLY A 264 -7.54 -7.89 -1.80
CA GLY A 264 -6.69 -7.07 -2.64
C GLY A 264 -6.41 -5.68 -2.09
N TRP A 265 -6.95 -5.35 -0.93
CA TRP A 265 -6.68 -4.11 -0.23
C TRP A 265 -5.96 -4.40 1.09
N PHE A 266 -4.98 -3.57 1.45
CA PHE A 266 -4.27 -3.71 2.71
C PHE A 266 -4.59 -2.52 3.62
N PRO A 267 -5.13 -2.77 4.84
CA PRO A 267 -5.59 -1.73 5.76
C PRO A 267 -4.44 -1.12 6.59
N ALA A 268 -3.25 -0.97 6.01
CA ALA A 268 -2.05 -0.54 6.73
C ALA A 268 -2.27 0.74 7.54
N PHE A 269 -2.94 1.73 6.94
CA PHE A 269 -3.28 2.97 7.65
C PHE A 269 -4.11 2.71 8.90
N ALA A 270 -5.20 1.95 8.78
CA ALA A 270 -6.13 1.74 9.88
C ALA A 270 -5.50 0.95 11.03
N VAL A 271 -4.69 -0.05 10.72
CA VAL A 271 -4.03 -0.87 11.73
C VAL A 271 -2.95 -0.08 12.46
N ALA A 272 -2.14 0.72 11.72
CA ALA A 272 -1.15 1.61 12.34
C ALA A 272 -1.81 2.71 13.20
N LEU A 273 -2.96 3.23 12.77
CA LEU A 273 -3.74 4.19 13.58
C LEU A 273 -4.24 3.55 14.87
N ILE A 274 -4.74 2.32 14.84
CA ILE A 274 -5.14 1.60 16.07
C ILE A 274 -3.95 1.36 16.97
N THR A 275 -2.81 0.95 16.43
CA THR A 275 -1.56 0.81 17.18
C THR A 275 -1.20 2.11 17.88
N LEU A 276 -1.30 3.25 17.18
CA LEU A 276 -1.06 4.56 17.72
C LEU A 276 -2.05 4.92 18.85
N LEU A 277 -3.35 4.70 18.63
CA LEU A 277 -4.39 4.98 19.63
C LEU A 277 -4.19 4.15 20.91
N VAL A 278 -3.84 2.88 20.78
CA VAL A 278 -3.52 2.04 21.93
C VAL A 278 -2.24 2.53 22.63
N GLY A 279 -1.22 2.97 21.88
CA GLY A 279 -0.02 3.58 22.44
C GLY A 279 -0.33 4.86 23.24
N ILE A 280 -1.25 5.69 22.78
CA ILE A 280 -1.75 6.87 23.49
C ILE A 280 -2.45 6.45 24.80
N LEU A 281 -3.30 5.43 24.75
CA LEU A 281 -4.01 4.92 25.94
C LEU A 281 -3.06 4.28 26.97
N ILE A 282 -1.99 3.64 26.52
CA ILE A 282 -0.92 3.13 27.41
C ILE A 282 -0.19 4.31 28.09
N GLY A 283 -0.11 5.48 27.46
CA GLY A 283 0.54 6.66 27.99
C GLY A 283 1.98 6.84 27.53
N PHE A 284 2.33 6.34 26.33
CA PHE A 284 3.65 6.63 25.75
C PHE A 284 3.80 8.13 25.44
N PRO A 285 5.00 8.70 25.64
CA PRO A 285 5.26 10.10 25.30
C PRO A 285 5.16 10.32 23.78
N PRO A 286 4.84 11.55 23.32
CA PRO A 286 4.57 11.84 21.90
C PRO A 286 5.69 11.43 20.94
N GLU A 287 6.95 11.56 21.34
CA GLU A 287 8.12 11.10 20.54
C GLU A 287 8.09 9.59 20.33
N ALA A 288 7.80 8.83 21.39
CA ALA A 288 7.67 7.39 21.30
C ALA A 288 6.47 6.99 20.44
N LEU A 289 5.36 7.73 20.50
CA LEU A 289 4.19 7.51 19.64
C LEU A 289 4.51 7.74 18.16
N ALA A 290 5.31 8.76 17.84
CA ALA A 290 5.76 9.00 16.46
C ALA A 290 6.61 7.83 15.93
N MET A 291 7.53 7.33 16.76
CA MET A 291 8.38 6.19 16.39
C MET A 291 7.59 4.88 16.31
N LEU A 292 6.67 4.64 17.24
CA LEU A 292 5.77 3.49 17.24
C LEU A 292 4.92 3.45 15.98
N CYS A 293 4.29 4.57 15.66
CA CYS A 293 3.40 4.69 14.49
C CYS A 293 4.18 4.51 13.18
N GLY A 294 5.35 5.14 13.05
CA GLY A 294 6.20 4.98 11.88
C GLY A 294 6.66 3.55 11.68
N PHE A 295 7.12 2.90 12.73
CA PHE A 295 7.55 1.50 12.66
C PHE A 295 6.39 0.56 12.31
N ALA A 296 5.22 0.70 12.97
CA ALA A 296 4.05 -0.10 12.63
C ALA A 296 3.56 0.15 11.20
N ALA A 297 3.56 1.40 10.73
CA ALA A 297 3.12 1.73 9.37
C ALA A 297 4.06 1.19 8.27
N ALA A 298 5.34 0.96 8.60
CA ALA A 298 6.33 0.45 7.66
C ALA A 298 6.14 -1.02 7.34
N THR A 299 5.67 -1.80 8.33
CA THR A 299 5.48 -3.25 8.20
C THR A 299 4.18 -3.56 7.46
N GLY A 300 4.18 -4.63 6.70
CA GLY A 300 3.01 -5.07 5.95
C GLY A 300 2.94 -4.66 4.49
N PRO A 301 3.24 -3.41 4.06
CA PRO A 301 3.21 -3.07 2.64
C PRO A 301 4.12 -3.93 1.77
N ALA A 302 5.40 -4.08 2.13
CA ALA A 302 6.35 -4.94 1.41
C ALA A 302 5.97 -6.42 1.51
N PHE A 303 5.39 -6.85 2.62
CA PHE A 303 4.84 -8.19 2.81
C PHE A 303 3.68 -8.47 1.84
N ALA A 304 2.71 -7.57 1.76
CA ALA A 304 1.55 -7.70 0.87
C ALA A 304 1.96 -7.68 -0.61
N ASP A 305 2.86 -6.79 -0.98
CA ASP A 305 3.39 -6.65 -2.33
C ASP A 305 4.11 -7.93 -2.79
N MET A 306 4.99 -8.48 -1.94
CA MET A 306 5.63 -9.77 -2.20
C MET A 306 4.58 -10.88 -2.45
N GLY A 307 3.45 -10.86 -1.75
CA GLY A 307 2.36 -11.81 -1.95
C GLY A 307 1.71 -11.68 -3.33
N TYR A 308 1.49 -10.47 -3.79
CA TYR A 308 0.98 -10.22 -5.14
C TYR A 308 1.95 -10.68 -6.22
N ASP A 309 3.23 -10.38 -6.04
CA ASP A 309 4.28 -10.78 -6.98
C ASP A 309 4.42 -12.29 -7.08
N LEU A 310 4.50 -12.98 -5.94
CA LEU A 310 4.59 -14.44 -5.90
C LEU A 310 3.35 -15.11 -6.47
N LYS A 311 2.15 -14.53 -6.27
CA LYS A 311 0.91 -15.00 -6.90
C LYS A 311 0.94 -14.84 -8.41
N ALA A 312 1.40 -13.71 -8.92
CA ALA A 312 1.54 -13.49 -10.35
C ALA A 312 2.48 -14.55 -10.96
N GLY A 313 3.63 -14.77 -10.36
CA GLY A 313 4.57 -15.77 -10.78
C GLY A 313 4.02 -17.19 -10.72
N TRP A 314 3.29 -17.54 -9.66
CA TRP A 314 2.66 -18.85 -9.53
C TRP A 314 1.68 -19.13 -10.69
N ILE A 315 0.87 -18.14 -11.08
CA ILE A 315 -0.04 -18.24 -12.22
C ILE A 315 0.73 -18.41 -13.54
N LEU A 316 1.76 -17.58 -13.75
CA LEU A 316 2.55 -17.56 -14.97
C LEU A 316 3.39 -18.83 -15.15
N ARG A 317 3.76 -19.51 -14.06
CA ARG A 317 4.46 -20.79 -14.04
C ARG A 317 3.56 -22.03 -14.07
N GLY A 318 2.26 -21.83 -14.32
CA GLY A 318 1.30 -22.93 -14.54
C GLY A 318 0.60 -23.41 -13.28
N ASN A 319 0.40 -22.55 -12.29
CA ASN A 319 -0.38 -22.83 -11.08
C ASN A 319 0.15 -24.01 -10.25
N GLY A 320 1.48 -24.12 -10.12
CA GLY A 320 2.11 -25.15 -9.30
C GLY A 320 2.19 -26.56 -9.95
N LYS A 321 1.87 -26.70 -11.23
CA LYS A 321 1.96 -28.01 -11.94
C LYS A 321 3.35 -28.62 -11.93
N ASN A 322 4.39 -27.81 -11.88
CA ASN A 322 5.78 -28.22 -11.71
C ASN A 322 6.35 -27.60 -10.44
N PRO A 323 6.39 -28.34 -9.31
CA PRO A 323 6.84 -27.80 -8.03
C PRO A 323 8.29 -27.32 -8.04
N ALA A 324 9.20 -27.99 -8.73
CA ALA A 324 10.61 -27.60 -8.81
C ALA A 324 10.77 -26.27 -9.55
N PHE A 325 10.09 -26.10 -10.68
CA PHE A 325 10.08 -24.86 -11.45
C PHE A 325 9.42 -23.70 -10.68
N GLU A 326 8.35 -24.01 -9.93
CA GLU A 326 7.69 -23.02 -9.07
C GLU A 326 8.62 -22.54 -7.96
N LEU A 327 9.30 -23.43 -7.26
CA LEU A 327 10.22 -23.10 -6.17
C LEU A 327 11.42 -22.28 -6.67
N ASP A 328 12.00 -22.64 -7.82
CA ASP A 328 13.09 -21.89 -8.41
C ASP A 328 12.64 -20.49 -8.85
N GLY A 329 11.52 -20.38 -9.57
CA GLY A 329 10.96 -19.10 -9.99
C GLY A 329 10.58 -18.20 -8.82
N ARG A 330 10.04 -18.75 -7.74
CA ARG A 330 9.76 -18.03 -6.50
C ARG A 330 11.03 -17.46 -5.85
N ARG A 331 12.10 -18.27 -5.83
CA ARG A 331 13.40 -17.83 -5.33
C ARG A 331 13.96 -16.68 -6.17
N GLN A 332 13.85 -16.76 -7.48
CA GLN A 332 14.31 -15.69 -8.39
C GLN A 332 13.49 -14.41 -8.20
N GLN A 333 12.17 -14.49 -8.03
CA GLN A 333 11.33 -13.34 -7.72
C GLN A 333 11.73 -12.69 -6.39
N PHE A 334 11.95 -13.48 -5.34
CA PHE A 334 12.41 -12.99 -4.06
C PHE A 334 13.76 -12.27 -4.17
N LEU A 335 14.72 -12.82 -4.93
CA LEU A 335 16.01 -12.18 -5.18
C LEU A 335 15.85 -10.86 -5.95
N ALA A 336 15.01 -10.84 -6.99
CA ALA A 336 14.72 -9.64 -7.77
C ALA A 336 14.09 -8.53 -6.91
N ALA A 337 13.12 -8.86 -6.09
CA ALA A 337 12.49 -7.94 -5.14
C ALA A 337 13.48 -7.46 -4.06
N SER A 338 14.31 -8.35 -3.51
CA SER A 338 15.32 -7.99 -2.52
C SER A 338 16.37 -7.02 -3.09
N MET A 339 16.81 -7.24 -4.33
CA MET A 339 17.71 -6.31 -5.04
C MET A 339 17.04 -4.95 -5.23
N ALA A 340 15.75 -4.93 -5.56
CA ALA A 340 14.99 -3.71 -5.72
C ALA A 340 14.85 -2.93 -4.39
N PHE A 341 14.59 -3.62 -3.28
CA PHE A 341 14.61 -3.01 -1.95
C PHE A 341 15.97 -2.40 -1.61
N LEU A 342 17.07 -3.14 -1.88
CA LEU A 342 18.43 -2.64 -1.65
C LEU A 342 18.76 -1.42 -2.49
N ILE A 343 18.17 -1.26 -3.68
CA ILE A 343 18.32 -0.05 -4.52
C ILE A 343 17.41 1.08 -4.00
N ALA A 344 16.19 0.77 -3.55
CA ALA A 344 15.27 1.77 -3.01
C ALA A 344 15.84 2.47 -1.75
N ILE A 345 16.55 1.74 -0.89
CA ILE A 345 17.13 2.29 0.34
C ILE A 345 18.03 3.50 0.06
N PRO A 346 19.13 3.41 -0.71
CA PRO A 346 19.98 4.59 -0.96
C PRO A 346 19.26 5.68 -1.75
N VAL A 347 18.37 5.33 -2.70
CA VAL A 347 17.61 6.32 -3.45
C VAL A 347 16.78 7.18 -2.50
N VAL A 348 16.00 6.56 -1.62
CA VAL A 348 15.19 7.29 -0.63
C VAL A 348 16.08 8.09 0.32
N ALA A 349 17.20 7.52 0.79
CA ALA A 349 18.14 8.21 1.68
C ALA A 349 18.69 9.51 1.08
N PHE A 350 18.90 9.54 -0.25
CA PHE A 350 19.40 10.72 -0.94
C PHE A 350 18.34 11.78 -1.24
N VAL A 351 17.08 11.35 -1.49
CA VAL A 351 16.06 12.29 -2.00
C VAL A 351 15.05 12.78 -0.97
N TYR A 352 14.88 12.10 0.17
CA TYR A 352 13.78 12.41 1.11
C TYR A 352 13.83 13.85 1.65
N GLN A 353 15.02 14.38 1.92
CA GLN A 353 15.17 15.73 2.46
C GLN A 353 14.68 16.80 1.48
N ASP A 354 15.02 16.65 0.19
CA ASP A 354 14.61 17.58 -0.85
C ASP A 354 13.08 17.54 -1.02
N PHE A 355 12.46 16.36 -0.99
CA PHE A 355 11.01 16.25 -1.08
C PHE A 355 10.32 16.83 0.16
N PHE A 356 10.77 16.47 1.35
CA PHE A 356 10.13 16.90 2.59
C PHE A 356 10.27 18.40 2.85
N SER A 357 11.40 19.00 2.49
CA SER A 357 11.61 20.45 2.59
C SER A 357 10.68 21.24 1.66
N GLN A 358 10.25 20.65 0.55
CA GLN A 358 9.24 21.23 -0.35
C GLN A 358 7.79 20.92 0.08
N GLY A 359 7.59 20.29 1.24
CA GLY A 359 6.26 19.89 1.72
C GLY A 359 5.67 18.66 1.02
N LEU A 360 6.46 17.99 0.17
CA LEU A 360 6.08 16.76 -0.52
C LEU A 360 6.25 15.56 0.41
N VAL A 361 5.33 15.43 1.35
CA VAL A 361 5.28 14.34 2.34
C VAL A 361 4.08 13.43 2.07
N PRO A 362 4.17 12.14 2.42
CA PRO A 362 3.03 11.23 2.32
C PRO A 362 1.81 11.78 3.09
N PRO A 363 0.65 11.93 2.44
CA PRO A 363 -0.52 12.59 3.06
C PRO A 363 -0.98 11.93 4.36
N VAL A 364 -0.87 10.60 4.43
CA VAL A 364 -1.25 9.78 5.58
C VAL A 364 -0.40 10.10 6.82
N ALA A 365 0.87 10.49 6.66
CA ALA A 365 1.73 10.90 7.78
C ALA A 365 1.13 12.09 8.55
N LYS A 366 0.47 13.03 7.86
CA LYS A 366 -0.22 14.17 8.48
C LYS A 366 -1.36 13.72 9.39
N VAL A 367 -2.06 12.65 9.03
CA VAL A 367 -3.15 12.10 9.85
C VAL A 367 -2.60 11.48 11.14
N TYR A 368 -1.49 10.78 11.07
CA TYR A 368 -0.84 10.23 12.27
C TYR A 368 -0.38 11.36 13.21
N ILE A 369 0.23 12.41 12.66
CA ILE A 369 0.63 13.57 13.46
C ILE A 369 -0.58 14.24 14.13
N ALA A 370 -1.68 14.43 13.39
CA ALA A 370 -2.91 14.95 13.97
C ALA A 370 -3.46 14.04 15.10
N ALA A 371 -3.36 12.73 14.96
CA ALA A 371 -3.77 11.80 16.01
C ALA A 371 -2.84 11.85 17.24
N ILE A 372 -1.52 12.01 17.07
CA ILE A 372 -0.58 12.21 18.17
C ILE A 372 -0.90 13.54 18.90
N GLN A 373 -1.12 14.60 18.15
CA GLN A 373 -1.48 15.92 18.70
C GLN A 373 -2.83 15.89 19.42
N ALA A 374 -3.79 15.10 18.94
CA ALA A 374 -5.08 14.89 19.61
C ALA A 374 -4.94 14.24 20.98
N GLY A 375 -3.92 13.42 21.18
CA GLY A 375 -3.60 12.81 22.47
C GLY A 375 -3.23 13.85 23.54
N VAL A 376 -2.84 15.06 23.12
CA VAL A 376 -2.43 16.17 24.02
C VAL A 376 -3.30 17.43 23.88
N SER A 377 -4.24 17.47 22.92
CA SER A 377 -5.12 18.62 22.64
C SER A 377 -6.57 18.20 22.47
N PHE A 378 -7.42 18.62 23.41
CA PHE A 378 -8.85 18.32 23.38
C PHE A 378 -9.55 18.88 22.13
N ASP A 379 -9.18 20.06 21.67
CA ASP A 379 -9.81 20.71 20.50
C ASP A 379 -9.52 19.93 19.20
N ILE A 380 -8.29 19.43 19.04
CA ILE A 380 -7.92 18.57 17.91
C ILE A 380 -8.67 17.24 18.00
N ALA A 381 -8.69 16.62 19.18
CA ALA A 381 -9.41 15.36 19.40
C ALA A 381 -10.91 15.51 19.07
N LYS A 382 -11.54 16.59 19.53
CA LYS A 382 -12.94 16.91 19.22
C LYS A 382 -13.17 17.07 17.73
N SER A 383 -12.32 17.82 17.04
CA SER A 383 -12.43 18.02 15.59
C SER A 383 -12.28 16.69 14.82
N LEU A 384 -11.29 15.87 15.17
CA LEU A 384 -11.11 14.56 14.57
C LEU A 384 -12.32 13.65 14.78
N LEU A 385 -12.87 13.60 15.99
CA LEU A 385 -14.06 12.79 16.31
C LEU A 385 -15.30 13.26 15.55
N ILE A 386 -15.55 14.56 15.46
CA ILE A 386 -16.68 15.10 14.70
C ILE A 386 -16.60 14.65 13.24
N TRP A 387 -15.44 14.78 12.61
CA TRP A 387 -15.26 14.43 11.19
C TRP A 387 -15.02 12.93 10.94
N ALA A 388 -14.70 12.16 11.98
CA ALA A 388 -14.67 10.70 11.88
C ALA A 388 -16.06 10.10 11.62
N ILE A 389 -17.13 10.73 12.13
CA ILE A 389 -18.50 10.25 11.96
C ILE A 389 -18.91 10.20 10.46
N PRO A 390 -18.84 11.30 9.69
CA PRO A 390 -19.16 11.26 8.27
C PRO A 390 -18.22 10.33 7.49
N GLY A 391 -16.92 10.27 7.84
CA GLY A 391 -15.97 9.32 7.24
C GLY A 391 -16.39 7.87 7.44
N ALA A 392 -16.75 7.51 8.67
CA ALA A 392 -17.24 6.19 9.04
C ALA A 392 -18.53 5.84 8.28
N LEU A 393 -19.49 6.76 8.20
CA LEU A 393 -20.76 6.55 7.50
C LEU A 393 -20.57 6.33 6.00
N ILE A 394 -19.75 7.16 5.33
CA ILE A 394 -19.46 7.01 3.90
C ILE A 394 -18.78 5.67 3.63
N GLN A 395 -17.82 5.27 4.47
CA GLN A 395 -17.17 3.96 4.34
C GLN A 395 -18.13 2.80 4.59
N PHE A 396 -18.97 2.91 5.60
CA PHE A 396 -19.99 1.90 5.93
C PHE A 396 -20.95 1.66 4.76
N ILE A 397 -21.48 2.74 4.18
CA ILE A 397 -22.39 2.69 3.01
C ILE A 397 -21.65 2.12 1.78
N GLY A 398 -20.40 2.50 1.56
CA GLY A 398 -19.58 2.02 0.44
C GLY A 398 -19.24 0.54 0.54
N GLY A 399 -19.05 0.05 1.73
CA GLY A 399 -18.64 -1.33 2.00
C GLY A 399 -17.14 -1.59 1.71
N PRO A 400 -16.66 -2.80 2.01
CA PRO A 400 -15.23 -3.13 1.95
C PRO A 400 -14.66 -3.16 0.53
N SER A 401 -15.48 -3.41 -0.47
CA SER A 401 -15.04 -3.51 -1.88
C SER A 401 -14.98 -2.16 -2.60
N ARG A 402 -15.76 -1.17 -2.18
CA ARG A 402 -15.83 0.14 -2.85
C ARG A 402 -14.90 1.18 -2.23
N GLN A 403 -14.50 1.03 -0.96
CA GLN A 403 -13.54 1.90 -0.26
C GLN A 403 -13.84 3.41 -0.35
N MET A 404 -15.13 3.77 -0.35
CA MET A 404 -15.58 5.13 -0.67
C MET A 404 -15.07 6.19 0.31
N GLY A 405 -15.11 5.89 1.61
CA GLY A 405 -14.68 6.83 2.66
C GLY A 405 -13.17 7.06 2.65
N VAL A 406 -12.40 5.97 2.52
CA VAL A 406 -10.92 6.02 2.49
C VAL A 406 -10.43 6.81 1.28
N LEU A 407 -11.00 6.55 0.09
CA LEU A 407 -10.58 7.26 -1.13
C LEU A 407 -11.03 8.73 -1.15
N LEU A 408 -12.22 9.06 -0.60
CA LEU A 408 -12.61 10.45 -0.40
C LEU A 408 -11.60 11.18 0.48
N ALA A 409 -11.26 10.62 1.63
CA ALA A 409 -10.30 11.21 2.56
C ALA A 409 -8.91 11.37 1.92
N THR A 410 -8.45 10.37 1.15
CA THR A 410 -7.19 10.47 0.41
C THR A 410 -7.20 11.66 -0.55
N GLY A 411 -8.29 11.85 -1.30
CA GLY A 411 -8.44 13.00 -2.18
C GLY A 411 -8.45 14.33 -1.42
N LEU A 412 -9.13 14.39 -0.28
CA LEU A 412 -9.18 15.58 0.57
C LEU A 412 -7.81 15.96 1.19
N LEU A 413 -6.90 14.99 1.37
CA LEU A 413 -5.55 15.24 1.90
C LEU A 413 -4.59 15.81 0.85
N ILE A 414 -4.88 15.62 -0.44
CA ILE A 414 -3.98 15.96 -1.56
C ILE A 414 -4.56 17.13 -2.34
N ASN A 415 -3.84 18.26 -2.38
CA ASN A 415 -4.27 19.41 -3.17
C ASN A 415 -3.88 19.25 -4.65
N ASN A 416 -4.69 18.51 -5.39
CA ASN A 416 -4.52 18.33 -6.85
C ASN A 416 -5.86 18.29 -7.58
N PRO A 417 -6.54 19.44 -7.77
CA PRO A 417 -7.84 19.48 -8.43
C PRO A 417 -7.79 19.02 -9.88
N MET A 418 -6.65 19.18 -10.57
CA MET A 418 -6.46 18.69 -11.95
C MET A 418 -6.54 17.17 -12.02
N ALA A 419 -5.94 16.46 -11.05
CA ALA A 419 -6.09 15.01 -10.94
C ALA A 419 -7.56 14.61 -10.66
N GLY A 420 -8.27 15.42 -9.88
CA GLY A 420 -9.72 15.23 -9.67
C GLY A 420 -10.51 15.24 -10.97
N TRP A 421 -10.30 16.25 -11.81
CA TRP A 421 -10.93 16.31 -13.13
C TRP A 421 -10.49 15.16 -14.02
N ALA A 422 -9.20 14.82 -14.07
CA ALA A 422 -8.70 13.72 -14.88
C ALA A 422 -9.35 12.38 -14.51
N VAL A 423 -9.49 12.10 -13.21
CA VAL A 423 -10.17 10.88 -12.72
C VAL A 423 -11.64 10.87 -13.13
N LEU A 424 -12.40 11.96 -12.89
CA LEU A 424 -13.83 11.99 -13.18
C LEU A 424 -14.11 11.93 -14.70
N ILE A 425 -13.32 12.62 -15.51
CA ILE A 425 -13.39 12.54 -16.98
C ILE A 425 -13.06 11.10 -17.43
N GLY A 426 -12.00 10.51 -16.91
CA GLY A 426 -11.63 9.13 -17.21
C GLY A 426 -12.72 8.12 -16.87
N LEU A 427 -13.36 8.25 -15.71
CA LEU A 427 -14.52 7.43 -15.34
C LEU A 427 -15.68 7.62 -16.32
N GLY A 428 -15.96 8.86 -16.72
CA GLY A 428 -17.00 9.16 -17.71
C GLY A 428 -16.71 8.49 -19.05
N ILE A 429 -15.47 8.60 -19.54
CA ILE A 429 -15.03 7.94 -20.79
C ILE A 429 -15.16 6.41 -20.66
N ARG A 430 -14.67 5.82 -19.57
CA ARG A 430 -14.77 4.38 -19.33
C ARG A 430 -16.21 3.89 -19.37
N ILE A 431 -17.10 4.57 -18.63
CA ILE A 431 -18.52 4.21 -18.58
C ILE A 431 -19.15 4.30 -19.96
N ALA A 432 -18.88 5.38 -20.71
CA ALA A 432 -19.38 5.57 -22.06
C ALA A 432 -18.88 4.48 -23.03
N VAL A 433 -17.58 4.18 -23.02
CA VAL A 433 -16.99 3.15 -23.88
C VAL A 433 -17.56 1.77 -23.57
N LEU A 434 -17.66 1.38 -22.30
CA LEU A 434 -18.22 0.08 -21.91
C LEU A 434 -19.71 -0.03 -22.22
N LYS A 435 -20.45 1.09 -22.15
CA LYS A 435 -21.88 1.11 -22.51
C LYS A 435 -22.09 0.99 -24.02
N ILE A 436 -21.20 1.59 -24.85
CA ILE A 436 -21.32 1.60 -26.31
C ILE A 436 -20.73 0.33 -26.93
N LYS A 437 -19.53 -0.10 -26.49
CA LYS A 437 -18.78 -1.21 -27.10
C LYS A 437 -18.92 -2.54 -26.34
N GLY A 438 -19.56 -2.53 -25.18
CA GLY A 438 -19.74 -3.72 -24.36
C GLY A 438 -18.49 -4.08 -23.52
N PRO A 439 -18.60 -5.20 -22.77
CA PRO A 439 -17.54 -5.64 -21.83
C PRO A 439 -16.20 -5.96 -22.47
N ASP A 440 -16.18 -6.35 -23.75
CA ASP A 440 -14.96 -6.71 -24.49
C ASP A 440 -14.00 -5.51 -24.67
N ALA A 441 -14.50 -4.28 -24.56
CA ALA A 441 -13.68 -3.09 -24.58
C ALA A 441 -12.85 -2.88 -23.30
N ARG A 442 -13.08 -3.67 -22.26
CA ARG A 442 -12.38 -3.54 -20.98
C ARG A 442 -10.88 -3.81 -21.10
N GLY A 443 -10.49 -4.92 -21.71
CA GLY A 443 -9.09 -5.28 -21.91
C GLY A 443 -8.29 -4.21 -22.67
N PRO A 444 -8.74 -3.75 -23.83
CA PRO A 444 -8.13 -2.63 -24.55
C PRO A 444 -8.00 -1.34 -23.71
N LEU A 445 -9.01 -0.99 -22.92
CA LEU A 445 -8.94 0.17 -22.02
C LEU A 445 -7.87 0.01 -20.93
N GLU A 446 -7.75 -1.18 -20.34
CA GLU A 446 -6.75 -1.46 -19.33
C GLU A 446 -5.31 -1.38 -19.89
N VAL A 447 -5.09 -1.85 -21.12
CA VAL A 447 -3.81 -1.73 -21.81
C VAL A 447 -3.48 -0.26 -22.13
N LEU A 448 -4.45 0.50 -22.63
CA LEU A 448 -4.28 1.94 -22.87
C LEU A 448 -3.95 2.67 -21.56
N ALA A 449 -4.63 2.34 -20.48
CA ALA A 449 -4.40 2.87 -19.14
C ALA A 449 -2.97 2.61 -18.64
N ALA A 450 -2.50 1.38 -18.79
CA ALA A 450 -1.12 1.02 -18.43
C ALA A 450 -0.12 1.86 -19.20
N GLY A 451 -0.37 2.09 -20.51
CA GLY A 451 0.43 2.98 -21.32
C GLY A 451 0.42 4.43 -20.82
N LEU A 452 -0.76 4.99 -20.53
CA LEU A 452 -0.90 6.36 -20.00
C LEU A 452 -0.10 6.55 -18.69
N ILE A 453 -0.22 5.60 -17.76
CA ILE A 453 0.50 5.62 -16.48
C ILE A 453 2.01 5.51 -16.73
N ALA A 454 2.45 4.58 -17.57
CA ALA A 454 3.86 4.40 -17.88
C ALA A 454 4.48 5.63 -18.56
N GLY A 455 3.79 6.23 -19.52
CA GLY A 455 4.26 7.43 -20.22
C GLY A 455 4.40 8.64 -19.31
N ASP A 456 3.43 8.86 -18.41
CA ASP A 456 3.47 9.91 -17.38
C ASP A 456 4.63 9.68 -16.41
N ALA A 457 4.76 8.47 -15.89
CA ALA A 457 5.85 8.12 -14.98
C ALA A 457 7.23 8.28 -15.61
N LEU A 458 7.43 7.83 -16.85
CA LEU A 458 8.70 7.96 -17.57
C LEU A 458 9.10 9.43 -17.76
N LEU A 459 8.18 10.27 -18.24
CA LEU A 459 8.51 11.68 -18.45
C LEU A 459 8.73 12.40 -17.13
N SER A 460 7.92 12.15 -16.12
CA SER A 460 8.10 12.70 -14.77
C SER A 460 9.46 12.33 -14.18
N PHE A 461 9.88 11.07 -14.34
CA PHE A 461 11.20 10.61 -13.91
C PHE A 461 12.32 11.37 -14.64
N PHE A 462 12.33 11.38 -15.96
CA PHE A 462 13.37 12.06 -16.74
C PHE A 462 13.39 13.56 -16.46
N SER A 463 12.24 14.20 -16.30
CA SER A 463 12.15 15.63 -15.94
C SER A 463 12.71 15.91 -14.54
N SER A 464 12.63 14.95 -13.62
CA SER A 464 13.19 15.12 -12.27
C SER A 464 14.72 14.94 -12.23
N VAL A 465 15.25 14.03 -13.06
CA VAL A 465 16.67 13.64 -13.07
C VAL A 465 17.50 14.55 -13.99
N ILE A 466 16.93 14.98 -15.12
CA ILE A 466 17.66 15.80 -16.12
C ILE A 466 17.37 17.28 -15.86
N PRO A 467 18.37 18.08 -15.38
CA PRO A 467 18.14 19.49 -15.01
C PRO A 467 17.57 20.36 -16.14
N GLY A 468 17.88 20.05 -17.40
CA GLY A 468 17.39 20.77 -18.59
C GLY A 468 15.93 20.51 -18.95
N LEU A 469 15.31 19.45 -18.40
CA LEU A 469 13.91 19.12 -18.59
C LEU A 469 13.01 19.62 -17.44
N ARG A 470 13.60 20.18 -16.39
CA ARG A 470 12.83 20.85 -15.32
C ARG A 470 12.20 22.11 -15.90
N HIS A 471 10.95 22.00 -16.35
CA HIS A 471 10.16 23.20 -16.63
C HIS A 471 9.90 23.94 -15.31
N LYS A 472 10.43 25.16 -15.21
CA LYS A 472 10.19 26.12 -14.13
C LYS A 472 8.71 26.40 -13.96
#